data_8fd3430da964f483ea30192ad8c10b49
#
_entry.id   8fd3430da964f483ea30192ad8c10b49
#
_cell.length_a   1.000
_cell.length_b   1.000
_cell.length_c   1.000
_cell.angle_alpha   90.00
_cell.angle_beta   90.00
_cell.angle_gamma   90.00
#
_symmetry.space_group_name_H-M   'P 1'
#
loop_
_entity.id
_entity.type
_entity.pdbx_description
1 polymer ?
#
loop_
_entity_poly.entity_id
_entity_poly.type
_entity_poly.pdbx_seq_one_letter_code
_entity_poly.pdbx_strand_id
1 'polypeptide(L)'
;MKKVRITAVRKASYPDLMALYENPMENACSVEEGAVFIANGWEKPEGLCDSAWQSMSAFVLTLACGGEDIYSGWMKNRHSAMISCNDGFRPVSFLLEAMEEEAEL
;
A
#
# COMPACT_ATOMS: atom_id res chain seq x y z
N MET A 1 -4.15 -18.83 -4.26
CA MET A 1 -3.73 -17.46 -3.97
C MET A 1 -4.69 -16.83 -2.98
N LYS A 2 -4.18 -16.17 -1.97
CA LYS A 2 -4.99 -15.49 -0.94
C LYS A 2 -5.37 -14.08 -1.39
N LYS A 3 -6.45 -13.55 -0.84
CA LYS A 3 -6.73 -12.12 -0.91
C LYS A 3 -5.78 -11.39 0.03
N VAL A 4 -5.50 -10.12 -0.27
CA VAL A 4 -4.64 -9.27 0.56
C VAL A 4 -5.40 -8.00 0.91
N ARG A 5 -5.46 -7.69 2.22
CA ARG A 5 -6.04 -6.45 2.71
C ARG A 5 -4.98 -5.36 2.69
N ILE A 6 -5.33 -4.23 2.11
CA ILE A 6 -4.47 -3.05 1.99
C ILE A 6 -5.16 -1.92 2.76
N THR A 7 -4.54 -1.47 3.84
CA THR A 7 -5.10 -0.41 4.69
C THR A 7 -4.21 0.81 4.65
N ALA A 8 -4.77 1.99 4.32
CA ALA A 8 -4.06 3.26 4.40
C ALA A 8 -3.99 3.67 5.87
N VAL A 9 -2.89 3.36 6.54
CA VAL A 9 -2.78 3.56 8.00
C VAL A 9 -2.34 4.95 8.40
N ARG A 10 -1.62 5.66 7.53
CA ARG A 10 -1.15 7.03 7.84
C ARG A 10 -0.84 7.81 6.58
N LYS A 11 -1.21 9.08 6.58
CA LYS A 11 -0.79 10.05 5.57
C LYS A 11 0.19 11.01 6.24
N ALA A 12 1.38 11.15 5.66
CA ALA A 12 2.35 12.14 6.08
C ALA A 12 2.31 13.34 5.12
N SER A 13 2.93 14.43 5.51
CA SER A 13 2.99 15.65 4.71
C SER A 13 4.25 16.42 5.07
N TYR A 14 4.98 16.87 4.06
CA TYR A 14 6.23 17.64 4.23
C TYR A 14 6.10 19.00 3.58
N PRO A 15 5.44 19.98 4.27
CA PRO A 15 5.19 21.31 3.70
C PRO A 15 6.46 22.07 3.28
N ASP A 16 7.56 21.85 3.97
CA ASP A 16 8.84 22.48 3.65
C ASP A 16 9.38 22.00 2.29
N LEU A 17 9.27 20.69 2.00
CA LEU A 17 9.68 20.14 0.73
C LEU A 17 8.76 20.59 -0.39
N MET A 18 7.46 20.68 -0.12
CA MET A 18 6.49 21.18 -1.10
C MET A 18 6.80 22.62 -1.48
N ALA A 19 7.12 23.48 -0.51
CA ALA A 19 7.42 24.88 -0.76
C ALA A 19 8.69 25.06 -1.58
N LEU A 20 9.68 24.19 -1.38
CA LEU A 20 10.97 24.27 -2.07
C LEU A 20 10.93 23.68 -3.49
N TYR A 21 10.19 22.61 -3.71
CA TYR A 21 10.36 21.79 -4.90
C TYR A 21 9.09 21.53 -5.71
N GLU A 22 7.92 21.66 -5.12
CA GLU A 22 6.69 21.26 -5.79
C GLU A 22 5.97 22.48 -6.39
N ASN A 23 5.45 22.34 -7.61
CA ASN A 23 4.54 23.34 -8.16
C ASN A 23 3.20 23.27 -7.42
N PRO A 24 2.49 24.40 -7.27
CA PRO A 24 1.16 24.39 -6.64
C PRO A 24 0.25 23.34 -7.27
N MET A 25 -0.42 22.56 -6.43
CA MET A 25 -1.23 21.43 -6.89
C MET A 25 -2.47 21.31 -6.02
N GLU A 26 -3.62 21.11 -6.65
CA GLU A 26 -4.87 20.83 -5.97
C GLU A 26 -5.16 19.33 -6.07
N ASN A 27 -5.78 18.77 -5.04
CA ASN A 27 -6.23 17.37 -5.04
C ASN A 27 -5.13 16.35 -5.36
N ALA A 28 -3.95 16.56 -4.80
CA ALA A 28 -2.77 15.73 -5.06
C ALA A 28 -2.97 14.27 -4.66
N CYS A 29 -3.74 14.00 -3.60
CA CYS A 29 -3.98 12.66 -3.09
C CYS A 29 -5.39 12.56 -2.52
N SER A 30 -6.18 11.61 -3.02
CA SER A 30 -7.56 11.38 -2.60
C SER A 30 -7.71 10.25 -1.58
N VAL A 31 -6.63 9.53 -1.27
CA VAL A 31 -6.68 8.43 -0.30
C VAL A 31 -6.87 8.99 1.10
N GLU A 32 -7.81 8.44 1.85
CA GLU A 32 -8.08 8.82 3.25
C GLU A 32 -7.48 7.82 4.22
N GLU A 33 -7.02 8.30 5.37
CA GLU A 33 -6.58 7.41 6.44
C GLU A 33 -7.72 6.49 6.86
N GLY A 34 -7.42 5.22 7.02
CA GLY A 34 -8.40 4.20 7.35
C GLY A 34 -9.05 3.54 6.13
N ALA A 35 -8.80 4.06 4.92
CA ALA A 35 -9.34 3.42 3.71
C ALA A 35 -8.79 2.00 3.57
N VAL A 36 -9.68 1.07 3.20
CA VAL A 36 -9.34 -0.34 3.03
C VAL A 36 -9.63 -0.77 1.60
N PHE A 37 -8.67 -1.47 1.00
CA PHE A 37 -8.78 -2.06 -0.33
C PHE A 37 -8.48 -3.54 -0.21
N ILE A 38 -9.21 -4.38 -0.95
CA ILE A 38 -8.97 -5.82 -0.96
C ILE A 38 -8.47 -6.20 -2.35
N ALA A 39 -7.22 -6.67 -2.41
CA ALA A 39 -6.67 -7.22 -3.64
C ALA A 39 -7.12 -8.68 -3.78
N ASN A 40 -7.70 -9.01 -4.92
CA ASN A 40 -8.11 -10.37 -5.25
C ASN A 40 -6.91 -11.12 -5.83
N GLY A 41 -6.03 -11.60 -4.95
CA GLY A 41 -4.76 -12.17 -5.36
C GLY A 41 -3.82 -11.08 -5.88
N TRP A 42 -3.38 -11.21 -7.11
CA TRP A 42 -2.45 -10.26 -7.75
C TRP A 42 -3.14 -9.05 -8.39
N GLU A 43 -4.47 -9.06 -8.46
CA GLU A 43 -5.21 -8.00 -9.15
C GLU A 43 -5.22 -6.69 -8.36
N LYS A 44 -4.99 -5.58 -9.06
CA LYS A 44 -5.11 -4.26 -8.46
C LYS A 44 -6.55 -4.01 -8.00
N PRO A 45 -6.76 -3.64 -6.73
CA PRO A 45 -8.12 -3.31 -6.28
C PRO A 45 -8.62 -2.02 -6.91
N GLU A 46 -9.91 -1.95 -7.17
CA GLU A 46 -10.56 -0.77 -7.70
C GLU A 46 -10.42 0.41 -6.72
N GLY A 47 -10.18 1.59 -7.25
CA GLY A 47 -10.07 2.80 -6.46
C GLY A 47 -8.68 3.09 -5.88
N LEU A 48 -7.76 2.14 -5.92
CA LEU A 48 -6.38 2.38 -5.48
C LEU A 48 -5.60 3.07 -6.60
N CYS A 49 -4.84 4.12 -6.26
CA CYS A 49 -4.11 4.86 -7.28
C CYS A 49 -2.94 4.04 -7.85
N ASP A 50 -2.61 4.30 -9.12
CA ASP A 50 -1.57 3.56 -9.84
C ASP A 50 -0.19 3.71 -9.20
N SER A 51 0.13 4.90 -8.70
CA SER A 51 1.40 5.17 -8.02
C SER A 51 1.57 4.30 -6.78
N ALA A 52 0.54 4.18 -5.96
CA ALA A 52 0.56 3.31 -4.78
C ALA A 52 0.68 1.84 -5.20
N TRP A 53 -0.08 1.44 -6.21
CA TRP A 53 -0.04 0.06 -6.70
C TRP A 53 1.34 -0.33 -7.21
N GLN A 54 2.02 0.57 -7.94
CA GLN A 54 3.38 0.33 -8.43
C GLN A 54 4.36 0.04 -7.30
N SER A 55 4.22 0.73 -6.17
CA SER A 55 5.13 0.53 -5.05
C SER A 55 4.86 -0.75 -4.27
N MET A 56 3.64 -1.28 -4.31
CA MET A 56 3.24 -2.40 -3.46
C MET A 56 2.93 -3.70 -4.20
N SER A 57 2.74 -3.69 -5.51
CA SER A 57 2.21 -4.87 -6.24
C SER A 57 3.05 -6.13 -6.06
N ALA A 58 4.37 -6.02 -6.06
CA ALA A 58 5.25 -7.18 -5.84
C ALA A 58 5.08 -7.77 -4.44
N PHE A 59 4.88 -6.92 -3.43
CA PHE A 59 4.64 -7.38 -2.06
C PHE A 59 3.26 -8.01 -1.92
N VAL A 60 2.25 -7.44 -2.57
CA VAL A 60 0.91 -8.03 -2.60
C VAL A 60 0.94 -9.42 -3.22
N LEU A 61 1.63 -9.57 -4.36
CA LEU A 61 1.78 -10.88 -5.02
C LEU A 61 2.48 -11.88 -4.11
N THR A 62 3.56 -11.47 -3.46
CA THR A 62 4.30 -12.32 -2.53
C THR A 62 3.40 -12.83 -1.41
N LEU A 63 2.65 -11.94 -0.77
CA LEU A 63 1.74 -12.30 0.33
C LEU A 63 0.59 -13.17 -0.18
N ALA A 64 0.03 -12.86 -1.35
CA ALA A 64 -1.05 -13.65 -1.94
C ALA A 64 -0.62 -15.09 -2.21
N CYS A 65 0.64 -15.30 -2.56
CA CYS A 65 1.20 -16.61 -2.86
C CYS A 65 1.73 -17.35 -1.61
N GLY A 66 1.49 -16.83 -0.42
CA GLY A 66 1.89 -17.46 0.83
C GLY A 66 3.28 -17.10 1.32
N GLY A 67 3.92 -16.08 0.71
CA GLY A 67 5.20 -15.58 1.18
C GLY A 67 5.10 -15.01 2.58
N GLU A 68 6.19 -15.12 3.34
CA GLU A 68 6.22 -14.69 4.74
C GLU A 68 7.60 -14.18 5.13
N ASP A 69 7.67 -13.54 6.29
CA ASP A 69 8.94 -13.06 6.86
C ASP A 69 9.73 -12.17 5.88
N ILE A 70 9.04 -11.24 5.20
CA ILE A 70 9.66 -10.29 4.27
C ILE A 70 10.76 -9.52 5.02
N TYR A 71 11.90 -9.35 4.36
CA TYR A 71 13.11 -8.76 4.95
C TYR A 71 13.52 -9.43 6.26
N SER A 72 13.47 -10.77 6.29
CA SER A 72 13.97 -11.60 7.40
C SER A 72 13.30 -11.26 8.75
N GLY A 73 11.99 -11.13 8.74
CA GLY A 73 11.23 -10.88 9.96
C GLY A 73 11.07 -9.41 10.31
N TRP A 74 11.00 -8.58 9.30
CA TRP A 74 10.76 -7.14 9.43
C TRP A 74 9.46 -6.81 10.17
N MET A 75 8.36 -7.53 9.86
CA MET A 75 7.04 -7.25 10.42
C MET A 75 6.74 -8.16 11.61
N LYS A 76 6.02 -7.62 12.61
CA LYS A 76 5.53 -8.44 13.74
C LYS A 76 4.59 -9.54 13.26
N ASN A 77 3.69 -9.23 12.31
CA ASN A 77 2.90 -10.23 11.62
C ASN A 77 3.71 -10.70 10.42
N ARG A 78 4.12 -11.97 10.41
CA ARG A 78 4.99 -12.53 9.37
C ARG A 78 4.34 -12.59 7.98
N HIS A 79 3.01 -12.42 7.91
CA HIS A 79 2.24 -12.43 6.66
C HIS A 79 1.76 -11.02 6.31
N SER A 80 2.60 -10.02 6.52
CA SER A 80 2.28 -8.63 6.27
C SER A 80 3.49 -7.84 5.80
N ALA A 81 3.24 -6.62 5.30
CA ALA A 81 4.28 -5.68 4.91
C ALA A 81 3.76 -4.25 5.09
N MET A 82 4.66 -3.31 5.37
CA MET A 82 4.33 -1.89 5.44
C MET A 82 5.00 -1.20 4.28
N ILE A 83 4.21 -0.70 3.33
CA ILE A 83 4.72 -0.12 2.08
C ILE A 83 4.20 1.29 1.92
N SER A 84 5.08 2.21 1.53
CA SER A 84 4.70 3.58 1.22
C SER A 84 4.40 3.73 -0.28
N CYS A 85 3.49 4.66 -0.62
CA CYS A 85 3.33 5.09 -2.00
C CYS A 85 4.58 5.88 -2.45
N ASN A 86 4.63 6.22 -3.75
CA ASN A 86 5.80 6.87 -4.36
C ASN A 86 5.84 8.39 -4.18
N ASP A 87 4.86 9.01 -3.53
CA ASP A 87 4.84 10.46 -3.32
C ASP A 87 5.79 10.84 -2.19
N GLY A 88 6.87 11.54 -2.53
CA GLY A 88 7.85 12.00 -1.55
C GLY A 88 7.42 13.23 -0.76
N PHE A 89 6.34 13.91 -1.15
CA PHE A 89 5.80 15.07 -0.46
C PHE A 89 4.69 14.73 0.53
N ARG A 90 3.84 13.75 0.16
CA ARG A 90 2.67 13.31 0.94
C ARG A 90 2.58 11.79 0.97
N PRO A 91 3.60 11.12 1.53
CA PRO A 91 3.59 9.66 1.50
C PRO A 91 2.45 9.08 2.33
N VAL A 92 1.82 8.05 1.78
CA VAL A 92 0.82 7.27 2.48
C VAL A 92 1.42 5.91 2.81
N SER A 93 1.36 5.52 4.08
CA SER A 93 1.81 4.21 4.53
C SER A 93 0.65 3.24 4.45
N PHE A 94 0.85 2.12 3.75
CA PHE A 94 -0.13 1.06 3.59
C PHE A 94 0.31 -0.19 4.33
N LEU A 95 -0.58 -0.73 5.14
CA LEU A 95 -0.37 -2.03 5.75
C LEU A 95 -0.98 -3.10 4.83
N LEU A 96 -0.16 -4.03 4.38
CA LEU A 96 -0.58 -5.15 3.55
C LEU A 96 -0.66 -6.39 4.43
N GLU A 97 -1.80 -7.08 4.44
CA GLU A 97 -2.01 -8.26 5.26
C GLU A 97 -2.62 -9.39 4.43
N ALA A 98 -1.98 -10.55 4.41
CA ALA A 98 -2.57 -11.74 3.80
C ALA A 98 -3.82 -12.12 4.59
N MET A 99 -4.90 -12.42 3.85
CA MET A 99 -6.16 -12.85 4.44
C MET A 99 -6.27 -14.37 4.40
N GLU A 100 -7.14 -14.94 5.24
CA GLU A 100 -7.45 -16.36 5.18
C GLU A 100 -8.24 -16.71 3.91
N GLU A 101 -8.97 -15.73 3.39
CA GLU A 101 -9.84 -15.91 2.23
C GLU A 101 -9.06 -16.12 0.95
N GLU A 102 -9.47 -17.14 0.16
CA GLU A 102 -8.88 -17.40 -1.14
C GLU A 102 -9.35 -16.37 -2.18
N ALA A 103 -8.46 -16.02 -3.11
CA ALA A 103 -8.81 -15.17 -4.24
C ALA A 103 -9.73 -15.93 -5.20
N GLU A 104 -10.61 -15.19 -5.87
CA GLU A 104 -11.55 -15.71 -6.85
C GLU A 104 -11.03 -15.40 -8.25
N LEU A 105 -10.04 -16.19 -8.70
CA LEU A 105 -9.36 -15.95 -9.97
C LEU A 105 -9.89 -16.88 -11.08
#